data_bffd6ceaba07306f4415cb4c2e271fd6
#
_entry.id   bffd6ceaba07306f4415cb4c2e271fd6
#
_cell.length_a   1.000
_cell.length_b   1.000
_cell.length_c   1.000
_cell.angle_alpha   90.00
_cell.angle_beta   90.00
_cell.angle_gamma   90.00
#
_symmetry.space_group_name_H-M   'P 1'
#
loop_
_entity.id
_entity.type
_entity.pdbx_description
1 polymer ?
#
loop_
_entity_poly.entity_id
_entity_poly.type
_entity_poly.pdbx_seq_one_letter_code
_entity_poly.pdbx_strand_id
1 'polypeptide(L)'
;MLKRLKHTLLAAVVAAGVATGAGAAGVSDKEIVLGTHLDLSGPVAAGMPSIRNGMQMRLDEANDAGGVNGRKFRLVVEDNGSQPQMAVRAIDKLLRKDEVFAIVNAFGSGPNAAVVKRAVDEGALYFAPWGASSIIRKTAADSPLLFTTTPNYDTIMNTGVTWMIDSYKPAKVGYIYQEGPLGALMGEGVKKALAAKGMAYAAEAGYKAGDIDFSSQVARMKAADVDLIVIATVTRETIGIMAEVKKLGWNNVRVLTGNPGRTGIVLQLGKDNVEGLYGVGTWRLFTPTSGPEPVKAWFANYKKKFTNEPDENALLAYAYTDMFVKAVQGAGKDLTADKVAKYLQTNSFEHPIFYDRQTFKGNHFDPEYVEIDQVKGGAWTSLTKPMK
;
A
#
# COMPACT_ATOMS: atom_id res chain seq x y z
N MET A 1 -68.54 15.15 60.82
CA MET A 1 -67.72 15.78 59.80
C MET A 1 -66.43 15.04 59.64
N LEU A 2 -66.37 14.14 58.68
CA LEU A 2 -65.18 13.30 58.38
C LEU A 2 -64.25 14.01 57.43
N LYS A 3 -62.98 14.22 57.85
CA LYS A 3 -61.88 14.60 56.94
C LYS A 3 -61.11 13.35 56.52
N ARG A 4 -61.17 12.99 55.23
CA ARG A 4 -60.37 11.93 54.61
C ARG A 4 -58.97 12.40 54.40
N LEU A 5 -58.00 11.70 54.97
CA LEU A 5 -56.55 11.82 54.68
C LEU A 5 -56.24 10.97 53.45
N LYS A 6 -55.78 11.59 52.37
CA LYS A 6 -55.25 10.89 51.22
C LYS A 6 -53.76 10.74 51.40
N HIS A 7 -53.29 9.51 51.49
CA HIS A 7 -51.85 9.17 51.45
C HIS A 7 -51.42 9.08 49.99
N THR A 8 -50.55 9.98 49.55
CA THR A 8 -49.89 9.91 48.25
C THR A 8 -48.56 9.18 48.44
N LEU A 9 -48.48 7.95 47.97
CA LEU A 9 -47.17 7.22 47.85
C LEU A 9 -46.44 7.80 46.64
N LEU A 10 -45.28 8.40 46.89
CA LEU A 10 -44.35 8.84 45.88
C LEU A 10 -43.39 7.64 45.58
N ALA A 11 -43.62 6.93 44.48
CA ALA A 11 -42.71 5.90 44.00
C ALA A 11 -41.49 6.57 43.31
N ALA A 12 -40.36 6.58 43.99
CA ALA A 12 -39.07 6.99 43.38
C ALA A 12 -38.59 5.89 42.48
N VAL A 13 -38.74 6.05 41.15
CA VAL A 13 -38.09 5.20 40.17
C VAL A 13 -36.63 5.62 40.06
N VAL A 14 -35.76 4.83 40.67
CA VAL A 14 -34.30 4.94 40.46
C VAL A 14 -34.02 4.39 39.07
N ALA A 15 -33.89 5.27 38.09
CA ALA A 15 -33.34 4.93 36.80
C ALA A 15 -31.83 4.70 36.99
N ALA A 16 -31.46 3.44 37.16
CA ALA A 16 -30.05 3.03 37.03
C ALA A 16 -29.66 3.19 35.56
N GLY A 17 -29.11 4.35 35.24
CA GLY A 17 -28.46 4.60 33.97
C GLY A 17 -27.26 3.67 33.85
N VAL A 18 -27.42 2.59 33.11
CA VAL A 18 -26.30 1.80 32.61
C VAL A 18 -25.52 2.74 31.67
N ALA A 19 -24.47 3.37 32.20
CA ALA A 19 -23.47 4.02 31.38
C ALA A 19 -22.77 2.90 30.59
N THR A 20 -23.34 2.53 29.45
CA THR A 20 -22.60 1.80 28.43
C THR A 20 -21.47 2.72 28.02
N GLY A 21 -20.27 2.48 28.55
CA GLY A 21 -19.07 3.13 28.04
C GLY A 21 -19.08 2.95 26.53
N ALA A 22 -19.16 4.07 25.80
CA ALA A 22 -19.09 4.04 24.35
C ALA A 22 -17.74 3.41 23.98
N GLY A 23 -17.76 2.11 23.66
CA GLY A 23 -16.59 1.41 23.15
C GLY A 23 -16.14 2.06 21.83
N ALA A 24 -14.88 1.96 21.48
CA ALA A 24 -14.41 2.44 20.19
C ALA A 24 -15.24 1.77 19.05
N ALA A 25 -15.56 2.53 18.01
CA ALA A 25 -16.24 1.99 16.83
C ALA A 25 -15.53 0.69 16.36
N GLY A 26 -16.28 -0.31 15.95
CA GLY A 26 -15.77 -1.59 15.48
C GLY A 26 -15.15 -2.48 16.56
N VAL A 27 -15.28 -2.15 17.85
CA VAL A 27 -14.77 -2.97 18.95
C VAL A 27 -15.93 -3.40 19.85
N SER A 28 -16.09 -4.71 19.94
CA SER A 28 -17.04 -5.33 20.89
C SER A 28 -16.28 -6.25 21.88
N ASP A 29 -17.00 -6.91 22.77
CA ASP A 29 -16.41 -7.90 23.67
C ASP A 29 -15.84 -9.13 22.93
N LYS A 30 -16.27 -9.40 21.70
CA LYS A 30 -15.92 -10.60 20.94
C LYS A 30 -15.18 -10.31 19.64
N GLU A 31 -15.26 -9.10 19.11
CA GLU A 31 -14.80 -8.79 17.75
C GLU A 31 -14.11 -7.44 17.65
N ILE A 32 -13.13 -7.36 16.75
CA ILE A 32 -12.51 -6.13 16.24
C ILE A 32 -12.72 -6.13 14.72
N VAL A 33 -13.46 -5.15 14.22
CA VAL A 33 -13.80 -5.03 12.80
C VAL A 33 -12.80 -4.13 12.10
N LEU A 34 -12.11 -4.66 11.09
CA LEU A 34 -11.19 -3.92 10.24
C LEU A 34 -11.81 -3.71 8.86
N GLY A 35 -11.60 -2.56 8.27
CA GLY A 35 -12.00 -2.24 6.91
C GLY A 35 -10.81 -2.10 5.97
N THR A 36 -11.05 -2.36 4.71
CA THR A 36 -10.15 -2.00 3.61
C THR A 36 -10.95 -1.71 2.35
N HIS A 37 -10.39 -0.92 1.44
CA HIS A 37 -10.91 -0.82 0.08
C HIS A 37 -9.80 -1.14 -0.92
N LEU A 38 -10.11 -2.01 -1.88
CA LEU A 38 -9.20 -2.53 -2.89
C LEU A 38 -9.78 -2.28 -4.29
N ASP A 39 -8.98 -2.38 -5.32
CA ASP A 39 -9.45 -2.34 -6.71
C ASP A 39 -9.91 -3.75 -7.15
N LEU A 40 -11.15 -4.10 -6.85
CA LEU A 40 -11.67 -5.43 -7.18
C LEU A 40 -12.23 -5.54 -8.60
N SER A 41 -12.55 -4.42 -9.25
CA SER A 41 -13.19 -4.37 -10.57
C SER A 41 -12.46 -3.53 -11.61
N GLY A 42 -11.39 -2.83 -11.23
CA GLY A 42 -10.66 -1.90 -12.08
C GLY A 42 -9.38 -2.48 -12.69
N PRO A 43 -8.46 -1.62 -13.13
CA PRO A 43 -7.31 -2.02 -13.96
C PRO A 43 -6.28 -2.89 -13.25
N VAL A 44 -6.24 -2.92 -11.92
CA VAL A 44 -5.30 -3.75 -11.15
C VAL A 44 -5.97 -4.86 -10.34
N ALA A 45 -7.23 -5.16 -10.62
CA ALA A 45 -8.04 -6.15 -9.91
C ALA A 45 -7.37 -7.52 -9.80
N ALA A 46 -6.61 -7.93 -10.81
CA ALA A 46 -5.90 -9.23 -10.85
C ALA A 46 -4.88 -9.40 -9.70
N GLY A 47 -4.29 -8.30 -9.19
CA GLY A 47 -3.33 -8.33 -8.08
C GLY A 47 -3.96 -8.23 -6.69
N MET A 48 -5.23 -7.85 -6.59
CA MET A 48 -5.87 -7.57 -5.30
C MET A 48 -6.15 -8.79 -4.42
N PRO A 49 -6.40 -9.99 -4.98
CA PRO A 49 -6.48 -11.21 -4.16
C PRO A 49 -5.23 -11.44 -3.30
N SER A 50 -4.03 -11.11 -3.80
CA SER A 50 -2.79 -11.23 -3.03
C SER A 50 -2.82 -10.36 -1.77
N ILE A 51 -3.15 -9.08 -1.89
CA ILE A 51 -3.23 -8.16 -0.75
C ILE A 51 -4.29 -8.63 0.26
N ARG A 52 -5.51 -8.90 -0.22
CA ARG A 52 -6.62 -9.38 0.62
C ARG A 52 -6.24 -10.66 1.38
N ASN A 53 -5.68 -11.63 0.68
CA ASN A 53 -5.38 -12.94 1.24
C ASN A 53 -4.19 -12.88 2.22
N GLY A 54 -3.19 -12.03 1.97
CA GLY A 54 -2.11 -11.76 2.92
C GLY A 54 -2.63 -11.20 4.24
N MET A 55 -3.54 -10.23 4.18
CA MET A 55 -4.23 -9.70 5.35
C MET A 55 -5.03 -10.79 6.06
N GLN A 56 -5.89 -11.51 5.33
CA GLN A 56 -6.76 -12.53 5.88
C GLN A 56 -5.95 -13.64 6.56
N MET A 57 -4.85 -14.09 5.94
CA MET A 57 -3.98 -15.12 6.51
C MET A 57 -3.49 -14.72 7.92
N ARG A 58 -3.00 -13.49 8.07
CA ARG A 58 -2.49 -13.02 9.36
C ARG A 58 -3.59 -12.85 10.41
N LEU A 59 -4.76 -12.38 10.00
CA LEU A 59 -5.91 -12.23 10.89
C LEU A 59 -6.45 -13.60 11.34
N ASP A 60 -6.49 -14.58 10.44
CA ASP A 60 -6.91 -15.94 10.77
C ASP A 60 -5.94 -16.59 11.77
N GLU A 61 -4.63 -16.43 11.58
CA GLU A 61 -3.63 -16.90 12.55
C GLU A 61 -3.83 -16.27 13.94
N ALA A 62 -4.14 -14.98 14.00
CA ALA A 62 -4.46 -14.32 15.27
C ALA A 62 -5.75 -14.88 15.88
N ASN A 63 -6.76 -15.14 15.06
CA ASN A 63 -8.05 -15.68 15.48
C ASN A 63 -7.94 -17.12 15.97
N ASP A 64 -7.13 -17.94 15.30
CA ASP A 64 -6.88 -19.34 15.66
C ASP A 64 -6.09 -19.43 16.99
N ALA A 65 -5.22 -18.46 17.26
CA ALA A 65 -4.52 -18.32 18.53
C ALA A 65 -5.40 -17.75 19.67
N GLY A 66 -6.72 -17.59 19.46
CA GLY A 66 -7.66 -17.10 20.47
C GLY A 66 -8.00 -15.61 20.34
N GLY A 67 -7.51 -14.93 19.29
CA GLY A 67 -7.73 -13.51 19.06
C GLY A 67 -6.85 -12.61 19.94
N VAL A 68 -7.20 -11.34 20.04
CA VAL A 68 -6.51 -10.35 20.88
C VAL A 68 -7.42 -9.97 22.05
N ASN A 69 -6.97 -10.25 23.28
CA ASN A 69 -7.74 -10.03 24.49
C ASN A 69 -9.14 -10.68 24.45
N GLY A 70 -9.26 -11.87 23.82
CA GLY A 70 -10.52 -12.62 23.66
C GLY A 70 -11.39 -12.14 22.50
N ARG A 71 -10.95 -11.16 21.71
CA ARG A 71 -11.65 -10.63 20.54
C ARG A 71 -11.04 -11.17 19.26
N LYS A 72 -11.89 -11.62 18.34
CA LYS A 72 -11.47 -12.06 17.00
C LYS A 72 -11.50 -10.88 16.02
N PHE A 73 -10.61 -10.92 15.04
CA PHE A 73 -10.64 -9.95 13.92
C PHE A 73 -11.64 -10.38 12.86
N ARG A 74 -12.37 -9.41 12.32
CA ARG A 74 -13.16 -9.55 11.09
C ARG A 74 -12.72 -8.49 10.08
N LEU A 75 -12.44 -8.91 8.84
CA LEU A 75 -12.07 -8.01 7.74
C LEU A 75 -13.27 -7.76 6.83
N VAL A 76 -13.58 -6.49 6.59
CA VAL A 76 -14.55 -6.02 5.60
C VAL A 76 -13.79 -5.42 4.42
N VAL A 77 -14.10 -5.91 3.22
CA VAL A 77 -13.42 -5.50 1.98
C VAL A 77 -14.43 -4.85 1.05
N GLU A 78 -14.14 -3.64 0.61
CA GLU A 78 -14.96 -2.89 -0.35
C GLU A 78 -14.21 -2.65 -1.65
N ASP A 79 -14.95 -2.50 -2.75
CA ASP A 79 -14.39 -2.20 -4.07
C ASP A 79 -14.25 -0.68 -4.28
N ASN A 80 -13.07 -0.23 -4.69
CA ASN A 80 -12.83 1.15 -5.09
C ASN A 80 -12.62 1.32 -6.61
N GLY A 81 -12.46 0.22 -7.38
CA GLY A 81 -12.27 0.24 -8.82
C GLY A 81 -11.14 1.16 -9.31
N SER A 82 -10.15 1.47 -8.47
CA SER A 82 -9.14 2.52 -8.68
C SER A 82 -9.72 3.93 -8.89
N GLN A 83 -10.99 4.17 -8.52
CA GLN A 83 -11.70 5.43 -8.73
C GLN A 83 -11.97 6.15 -7.39
N PRO A 84 -11.60 7.45 -7.26
CA PRO A 84 -11.86 8.23 -6.05
C PRO A 84 -13.33 8.24 -5.61
N GLN A 85 -14.27 8.34 -6.56
CA GLN A 85 -15.71 8.37 -6.27
C GLN A 85 -16.22 7.03 -5.71
N MET A 86 -15.68 5.91 -6.17
CA MET A 86 -16.00 4.60 -5.61
C MET A 86 -15.41 4.44 -4.21
N ALA A 87 -14.17 4.91 -4.00
CA ALA A 87 -13.56 4.92 -2.68
C ALA A 87 -14.37 5.73 -1.65
N VAL A 88 -14.95 6.87 -2.05
CA VAL A 88 -15.84 7.65 -1.18
C VAL A 88 -17.07 6.84 -0.75
N ARG A 89 -17.69 6.08 -1.65
CA ARG A 89 -18.81 5.18 -1.29
C ARG A 89 -18.36 4.04 -0.39
N ALA A 90 -17.20 3.46 -0.69
CA ALA A 90 -16.61 2.38 0.10
C ALA A 90 -16.33 2.82 1.53
N ILE A 91 -15.70 3.99 1.73
CA ILE A 91 -15.38 4.50 3.06
C ILE A 91 -16.63 4.87 3.85
N ASP A 92 -17.68 5.42 3.18
CA ASP A 92 -18.97 5.69 3.80
C ASP A 92 -19.61 4.43 4.39
N LYS A 93 -19.58 3.34 3.62
CA LYS A 93 -20.09 2.05 4.08
C LYS A 93 -19.26 1.50 5.24
N LEU A 94 -17.93 1.49 5.11
CA LEU A 94 -17.02 1.00 6.15
C LEU A 94 -17.18 1.73 7.48
N LEU A 95 -17.29 3.07 7.46
CA LEU A 95 -17.38 3.88 8.68
C LEU A 95 -18.77 3.88 9.30
N ARG A 96 -19.85 3.97 8.47
CA ARG A 96 -21.20 4.23 8.97
C ARG A 96 -22.09 3.00 9.05
N LYS A 97 -21.83 1.98 8.23
CA LYS A 97 -22.63 0.74 8.22
C LYS A 97 -21.92 -0.40 8.88
N ASP A 98 -20.64 -0.57 8.58
CA ASP A 98 -19.82 -1.67 9.11
C ASP A 98 -19.10 -1.24 10.41
N GLU A 99 -19.10 0.08 10.70
CA GLU A 99 -18.54 0.68 11.93
C GLU A 99 -17.12 0.19 12.22
N VAL A 100 -16.22 0.19 11.21
CA VAL A 100 -14.90 -0.40 11.35
C VAL A 100 -14.02 0.38 12.33
N PHE A 101 -13.20 -0.32 13.11
CA PHE A 101 -12.23 0.24 14.04
C PHE A 101 -11.07 0.96 13.34
N ALA A 102 -10.61 0.39 12.24
CA ALA A 102 -9.49 0.92 11.46
C ALA A 102 -9.63 0.57 9.99
N ILE A 103 -9.06 1.40 9.13
CA ILE A 103 -8.83 1.11 7.72
C ILE A 103 -7.37 0.63 7.58
N VAL A 104 -7.17 -0.56 7.03
CA VAL A 104 -5.85 -1.20 6.91
C VAL A 104 -5.58 -1.61 5.47
N ASN A 105 -4.35 -1.38 4.97
CA ASN A 105 -3.90 -1.78 3.64
C ASN A 105 -4.81 -1.31 2.48
N ALA A 106 -5.48 -0.17 2.60
CA ALA A 106 -6.33 0.35 1.54
C ALA A 106 -5.53 0.74 0.29
N PHE A 107 -6.07 0.49 -0.91
CA PHE A 107 -5.30 0.56 -2.15
C PHE A 107 -5.58 1.79 -3.00
N GLY A 108 -4.49 2.36 -3.56
CA GLY A 108 -4.49 3.37 -4.62
C GLY A 108 -4.25 4.80 -4.14
N SER A 109 -3.34 5.54 -4.81
CA SER A 109 -2.99 6.93 -4.44
C SER A 109 -4.19 7.88 -4.49
N GLY A 110 -4.93 7.87 -5.59
CA GLY A 110 -6.14 8.69 -5.78
C GLY A 110 -7.28 8.30 -4.83
N PRO A 111 -7.67 7.01 -4.78
CA PRO A 111 -8.65 6.50 -3.83
C PRO A 111 -8.34 6.85 -2.38
N ASN A 112 -7.12 6.57 -1.90
CA ASN A 112 -6.72 6.89 -0.52
C ASN A 112 -6.75 8.40 -0.25
N ALA A 113 -6.22 9.22 -1.16
CA ALA A 113 -6.25 10.67 -1.00
C ALA A 113 -7.68 11.24 -0.90
N ALA A 114 -8.64 10.64 -1.61
CA ALA A 114 -10.02 11.09 -1.58
C ALA A 114 -10.74 10.82 -0.25
N VAL A 115 -10.28 9.87 0.55
CA VAL A 115 -11.03 9.37 1.71
C VAL A 115 -10.29 9.44 3.04
N VAL A 116 -8.96 9.53 3.03
CA VAL A 116 -8.14 9.44 4.26
C VAL A 116 -8.52 10.50 5.29
N LYS A 117 -8.70 11.76 4.86
CA LYS A 117 -9.07 12.86 5.77
C LYS A 117 -10.37 12.55 6.49
N ARG A 118 -11.38 12.10 5.76
CA ARG A 118 -12.67 11.73 6.33
C ARG A 118 -12.54 10.59 7.36
N ALA A 119 -11.80 9.54 7.03
CA ALA A 119 -11.62 8.41 7.93
C ALA A 119 -10.97 8.83 9.25
N VAL A 120 -9.89 9.62 9.19
CA VAL A 120 -9.19 10.07 10.41
C VAL A 120 -9.97 11.13 11.19
N ASP A 121 -10.74 12.00 10.52
CA ASP A 121 -11.62 12.98 11.19
C ASP A 121 -12.78 12.30 11.94
N GLU A 122 -13.27 11.14 11.43
CA GLU A 122 -14.27 10.30 12.10
C GLU A 122 -13.65 9.37 13.17
N GLY A 123 -12.34 9.49 13.43
CA GLY A 123 -11.62 8.78 14.50
C GLY A 123 -11.13 7.37 14.13
N ALA A 124 -11.26 6.96 12.87
CA ALA A 124 -10.73 5.68 12.41
C ALA A 124 -9.22 5.78 12.14
N LEU A 125 -8.45 4.83 12.69
CA LEU A 125 -7.04 4.71 12.36
C LEU A 125 -6.86 4.26 10.92
N TYR A 126 -6.00 4.94 10.16
CA TYR A 126 -5.71 4.65 8.76
C TYR A 126 -4.27 4.13 8.64
N PHE A 127 -4.14 2.83 8.47
CA PHE A 127 -2.85 2.14 8.58
C PHE A 127 -2.39 1.53 7.27
N ALA A 128 -1.13 1.79 6.90
CA ALA A 128 -0.44 1.18 5.76
C ALA A 128 -1.19 1.32 4.41
N PRO A 129 -1.65 2.52 4.01
CA PRO A 129 -2.26 2.69 2.69
C PRO A 129 -1.27 2.33 1.58
N TRP A 130 -1.74 1.57 0.60
CA TRP A 130 -0.99 1.28 -0.62
C TRP A 130 -1.13 2.42 -1.62
N GLY A 131 -0.02 3.03 -1.88
CA GLY A 131 0.12 4.25 -2.65
C GLY A 131 1.14 5.11 -1.92
N ALA A 132 2.42 4.98 -2.29
CA ALA A 132 3.55 5.70 -1.69
C ALA A 132 3.50 7.19 -2.09
N SER A 133 2.43 7.88 -1.67
CA SER A 133 2.03 9.17 -2.21
C SER A 133 1.94 10.22 -1.11
N SER A 134 2.80 11.22 -1.18
CA SER A 134 2.80 12.37 -0.25
C SER A 134 1.46 13.09 -0.17
N ILE A 135 0.61 12.98 -1.23
CA ILE A 135 -0.73 13.57 -1.23
C ILE A 135 -1.64 12.96 -0.16
N ILE A 136 -1.46 11.67 0.18
CA ILE A 136 -2.26 11.01 1.23
C ILE A 136 -2.00 11.71 2.56
N ARG A 137 -0.73 11.96 2.91
CA ARG A 137 -0.36 12.68 4.14
C ARG A 137 -0.82 14.12 4.12
N LYS A 138 -0.57 14.85 3.02
CA LYS A 138 -1.01 16.24 2.86
C LYS A 138 -2.54 16.37 3.03
N THR A 139 -3.31 15.45 2.46
CA THR A 139 -4.78 15.46 2.57
C THR A 139 -5.26 15.17 3.99
N ALA A 140 -4.59 14.30 4.73
CA ALA A 140 -4.91 14.01 6.13
C ALA A 140 -4.41 15.07 7.11
N ALA A 141 -3.76 16.15 6.64
CA ALA A 141 -3.20 17.22 7.48
C ALA A 141 -2.30 16.68 8.62
N ASP A 142 -1.46 15.69 8.31
CA ASP A 142 -0.57 15.00 9.25
C ASP A 142 -1.29 14.45 10.51
N SER A 143 -2.51 13.94 10.32
CA SER A 143 -3.31 13.34 11.41
C SER A 143 -2.51 12.30 12.19
N PRO A 144 -2.61 12.28 13.54
CA PRO A 144 -1.96 11.28 14.38
C PRO A 144 -2.51 9.87 14.16
N LEU A 145 -3.63 9.71 13.45
CA LEU A 145 -4.26 8.43 13.13
C LEU A 145 -3.88 7.88 11.73
N LEU A 146 -3.10 8.61 10.93
CA LEU A 146 -2.57 8.10 9.66
C LEU A 146 -1.14 7.57 9.84
N PHE A 147 -0.91 6.32 9.46
CA PHE A 147 0.42 5.68 9.43
C PHE A 147 0.76 5.18 8.04
N THR A 148 1.83 5.71 7.45
CA THR A 148 2.31 5.33 6.12
C THR A 148 3.58 4.46 6.22
N THR A 149 3.72 3.47 5.36
CA THR A 149 4.65 2.35 5.52
C THR A 149 5.65 2.19 4.37
N THR A 150 5.70 3.15 3.45
CA THR A 150 6.65 3.15 2.33
C THR A 150 7.18 4.56 2.11
N PRO A 151 8.46 4.72 1.69
CA PRO A 151 8.95 5.98 1.17
C PRO A 151 8.04 6.54 0.08
N ASN A 152 7.94 7.86 -0.04
CA ASN A 152 7.10 8.46 -1.07
C ASN A 152 7.67 8.22 -2.48
N TYR A 153 6.80 8.21 -3.49
CA TYR A 153 7.18 7.96 -4.88
C TYR A 153 8.23 8.92 -5.41
N ASP A 154 8.18 10.19 -5.01
CA ASP A 154 9.19 11.18 -5.37
C ASP A 154 10.57 10.82 -4.80
N THR A 155 10.65 10.37 -3.56
CA THR A 155 11.90 9.89 -2.93
C THR A 155 12.43 8.65 -3.65
N ILE A 156 11.56 7.65 -3.88
CA ILE A 156 11.92 6.40 -4.56
C ILE A 156 12.49 6.70 -5.96
N MET A 157 11.77 7.49 -6.75
CA MET A 157 12.17 7.78 -8.12
C MET A 157 13.40 8.69 -8.19
N ASN A 158 13.53 9.66 -7.29
CA ASN A 158 14.73 10.48 -7.21
C ASN A 158 15.99 9.62 -6.97
N THR A 159 15.94 8.69 -6.01
CA THR A 159 17.08 7.80 -5.73
C THR A 159 17.35 6.84 -6.89
N GLY A 160 16.30 6.21 -7.44
CA GLY A 160 16.44 5.27 -8.56
C GLY A 160 16.99 5.92 -9.83
N VAL A 161 16.46 7.08 -10.23
CA VAL A 161 16.91 7.81 -11.42
C VAL A 161 18.32 8.36 -11.23
N THR A 162 18.65 8.89 -10.05
CA THR A 162 20.01 9.33 -9.73
C THR A 162 21.00 8.19 -9.90
N TRP A 163 20.70 7.00 -9.38
CA TRP A 163 21.54 5.83 -9.55
C TRP A 163 21.69 5.41 -11.02
N MET A 164 20.61 5.43 -11.80
CA MET A 164 20.65 5.14 -13.24
C MET A 164 21.55 6.12 -13.99
N ILE A 165 21.44 7.42 -13.69
CA ILE A 165 22.26 8.45 -14.32
C ILE A 165 23.75 8.25 -13.97
N ASP A 166 24.06 8.03 -12.70
CA ASP A 166 25.44 7.87 -12.24
C ASP A 166 26.10 6.60 -12.78
N SER A 167 25.32 5.50 -12.90
CA SER A 167 25.81 4.21 -13.36
C SER A 167 25.94 4.10 -14.89
N TYR A 168 25.01 4.68 -15.64
CA TYR A 168 24.91 4.48 -17.09
C TYR A 168 25.11 5.73 -17.93
N LYS A 169 25.11 6.92 -17.31
CA LYS A 169 25.33 8.22 -17.94
C LYS A 169 24.46 8.43 -19.21
N PRO A 170 23.14 8.24 -19.11
CA PRO A 170 22.25 8.43 -20.25
C PRO A 170 22.34 9.87 -20.76
N ALA A 171 22.37 10.03 -22.08
CA ALA A 171 22.38 11.35 -22.69
C ALA A 171 20.99 11.99 -22.71
N LYS A 172 19.95 11.17 -22.89
CA LYS A 172 18.55 11.60 -23.01
C LYS A 172 17.62 10.71 -22.20
N VAL A 173 16.86 11.35 -21.31
CA VAL A 173 15.88 10.67 -20.44
C VAL A 173 14.47 11.01 -20.89
N GLY A 174 13.65 9.99 -21.09
CA GLY A 174 12.22 10.12 -21.36
C GLY A 174 11.36 9.67 -20.19
N TYR A 175 10.11 10.16 -20.15
CA TYR A 175 9.16 9.82 -19.10
C TYR A 175 7.82 9.37 -19.69
N ILE A 176 7.38 8.15 -19.37
CA ILE A 176 6.03 7.64 -19.70
C ILE A 176 5.28 7.44 -18.40
N TYR A 177 4.07 8.02 -18.29
CA TYR A 177 3.39 8.07 -17.00
C TYR A 177 1.88 7.95 -17.09
N GLN A 178 1.29 7.30 -16.08
CA GLN A 178 -0.14 7.33 -15.86
C GLN A 178 -0.58 8.73 -15.45
N GLU A 179 -1.56 9.30 -16.13
CA GLU A 179 -2.14 10.60 -15.77
C GLU A 179 -2.77 10.52 -14.36
N GLY A 180 -2.58 11.57 -13.58
CA GLY A 180 -3.07 11.67 -12.20
C GLY A 180 -1.98 11.55 -11.14
N PRO A 181 -2.36 11.32 -9.86
CA PRO A 181 -1.45 11.43 -8.71
C PRO A 181 -0.22 10.53 -8.76
N LEU A 182 -0.35 9.30 -9.26
CA LEU A 182 0.77 8.37 -9.38
C LEU A 182 1.87 8.94 -10.28
N GLY A 183 1.51 9.28 -11.52
CA GLY A 183 2.47 9.80 -12.48
C GLY A 183 3.05 11.16 -12.09
N ALA A 184 2.20 12.05 -11.54
CA ALA A 184 2.66 13.36 -11.09
C ALA A 184 3.74 13.26 -10.00
N LEU A 185 3.49 12.44 -8.96
CA LEU A 185 4.42 12.31 -7.84
C LEU A 185 5.70 11.56 -8.18
N MET A 186 5.61 10.49 -8.99
CA MET A 186 6.82 9.84 -9.51
C MET A 186 7.61 10.81 -10.38
N GLY A 187 6.95 11.62 -11.21
CA GLY A 187 7.55 12.63 -12.05
C GLY A 187 8.27 13.75 -11.29
N GLU A 188 7.77 14.15 -10.10
CA GLU A 188 8.48 15.09 -9.22
C GLU A 188 9.87 14.53 -8.84
N GLY A 189 9.94 13.25 -8.45
CA GLY A 189 11.21 12.59 -8.12
C GLY A 189 12.16 12.51 -9.32
N VAL A 190 11.63 12.15 -10.49
CA VAL A 190 12.44 12.10 -11.72
C VAL A 190 12.98 13.50 -12.07
N LYS A 191 12.13 14.54 -12.05
CA LYS A 191 12.55 15.93 -12.32
C LYS A 191 13.63 16.39 -11.35
N LYS A 192 13.50 16.04 -10.06
CA LYS A 192 14.49 16.37 -9.03
C LYS A 192 15.84 15.71 -9.32
N ALA A 193 15.86 14.44 -9.70
CA ALA A 193 17.09 13.74 -10.07
C ALA A 193 17.75 14.33 -11.30
N LEU A 194 16.98 14.62 -12.35
CA LEU A 194 17.47 15.24 -13.58
C LEU A 194 18.05 16.64 -13.32
N ALA A 195 17.31 17.49 -12.60
CA ALA A 195 17.76 18.85 -12.27
C ALA A 195 19.09 18.86 -11.49
N ALA A 196 19.25 17.92 -10.53
CA ALA A 196 20.50 17.77 -9.79
C ALA A 196 21.72 17.41 -10.66
N LYS A 197 21.48 16.91 -11.87
CA LYS A 197 22.50 16.56 -12.88
C LYS A 197 22.54 17.53 -14.07
N GLY A 198 21.83 18.66 -13.98
CA GLY A 198 21.74 19.64 -15.07
C GLY A 198 20.98 19.12 -16.31
N MET A 199 20.11 18.13 -16.14
CA MET A 199 19.35 17.47 -17.19
C MET A 199 17.85 17.85 -17.12
N ALA A 200 17.14 17.60 -18.21
CA ALA A 200 15.68 17.68 -18.29
C ALA A 200 15.15 16.51 -19.12
N TYR A 201 13.82 16.34 -19.15
CA TYR A 201 13.23 15.35 -20.05
C TYR A 201 13.50 15.69 -21.52
N ALA A 202 13.96 14.70 -22.29
CA ALA A 202 14.02 14.76 -23.75
C ALA A 202 12.62 14.55 -24.36
N ALA A 203 11.77 13.73 -23.71
CA ALA A 203 10.39 13.49 -24.09
C ALA A 203 9.54 13.10 -22.89
N GLU A 204 8.26 13.48 -22.92
CA GLU A 204 7.24 13.05 -21.96
C GLU A 204 6.01 12.54 -22.70
N ALA A 205 5.36 11.47 -22.21
CA ALA A 205 4.12 10.93 -22.76
C ALA A 205 3.22 10.37 -21.66
N GLY A 206 2.03 10.95 -21.51
CA GLY A 206 0.99 10.47 -20.62
C GLY A 206 0.15 9.36 -21.26
N TYR A 207 -0.49 8.56 -20.39
CA TYR A 207 -1.54 7.61 -20.74
C TYR A 207 -2.62 7.59 -19.66
N LYS A 208 -3.84 7.17 -19.98
CA LYS A 208 -4.93 7.07 -19.02
C LYS A 208 -4.95 5.70 -18.36
N ALA A 209 -5.33 5.67 -17.09
CA ALA A 209 -5.55 4.40 -16.40
C ALA A 209 -6.55 3.53 -17.20
N GLY A 210 -6.15 2.30 -17.51
CA GLY A 210 -6.95 1.42 -18.35
C GLY A 210 -6.51 1.31 -19.82
N ASP A 211 -5.65 2.19 -20.30
CA ASP A 211 -5.08 2.08 -21.65
C ASP A 211 -4.32 0.75 -21.80
N ILE A 212 -4.37 0.18 -23.00
CA ILE A 212 -3.75 -1.12 -23.33
C ILE A 212 -2.76 -1.02 -24.50
N ASP A 213 -2.74 0.09 -25.23
CA ASP A 213 -1.82 0.35 -26.34
C ASP A 213 -0.87 1.50 -25.97
N PHE A 214 0.42 1.21 -25.98
CA PHE A 214 1.51 2.12 -25.61
C PHE A 214 2.44 2.44 -26.79
N SER A 215 2.03 2.06 -27.99
CA SER A 215 2.84 2.22 -29.20
C SER A 215 3.20 3.67 -29.48
N SER A 216 2.26 4.60 -29.28
CA SER A 216 2.48 6.04 -29.48
C SER A 216 3.44 6.64 -28.46
N GLN A 217 3.33 6.24 -27.19
CA GLN A 217 4.23 6.70 -26.14
C GLN A 217 5.66 6.21 -26.39
N VAL A 218 5.84 4.93 -26.70
CA VAL A 218 7.16 4.35 -26.99
C VAL A 218 7.74 4.93 -28.29
N ALA A 219 6.94 5.09 -29.33
CA ALA A 219 7.39 5.72 -30.58
C ALA A 219 7.87 7.17 -30.36
N ARG A 220 7.19 7.94 -29.48
CA ARG A 220 7.62 9.29 -29.11
C ARG A 220 8.99 9.29 -28.41
N MET A 221 9.23 8.33 -27.49
CA MET A 221 10.54 8.19 -26.85
C MET A 221 11.63 7.87 -27.87
N LYS A 222 11.34 6.95 -28.81
CA LYS A 222 12.28 6.55 -29.86
C LYS A 222 12.60 7.69 -30.82
N ALA A 223 11.59 8.47 -31.21
CA ALA A 223 11.76 9.64 -32.09
C ALA A 223 12.61 10.77 -31.42
N ALA A 224 12.59 10.86 -30.10
CA ALA A 224 13.43 11.78 -29.32
C ALA A 224 14.83 11.22 -29.05
N ASP A 225 15.14 10.00 -29.51
CA ASP A 225 16.41 9.32 -29.31
C ASP A 225 16.77 9.16 -27.82
N VAL A 226 15.77 8.76 -27.02
CA VAL A 226 15.90 8.52 -25.58
C VAL A 226 16.70 7.24 -25.32
N ASP A 227 17.63 7.25 -24.37
CA ASP A 227 18.43 6.09 -23.99
C ASP A 227 18.13 5.55 -22.57
N LEU A 228 17.36 6.33 -21.78
CA LEU A 228 16.73 5.89 -20.54
C LEU A 228 15.25 6.31 -20.52
N ILE A 229 14.34 5.36 -20.50
CA ILE A 229 12.92 5.59 -20.28
C ILE A 229 12.60 5.33 -18.80
N VAL A 230 12.08 6.32 -18.10
CA VAL A 230 11.51 6.14 -16.77
C VAL A 230 10.00 6.00 -16.90
N ILE A 231 9.44 4.96 -16.30
CA ILE A 231 8.01 4.68 -16.40
C ILE A 231 7.32 4.75 -15.04
N ALA A 232 6.25 5.54 -14.95
CA ALA A 232 5.35 5.62 -13.80
C ALA A 232 4.08 4.83 -14.11
N THR A 233 4.12 3.54 -13.87
CA THR A 233 3.15 2.55 -14.35
C THR A 233 2.82 1.55 -13.26
N VAL A 234 1.69 0.84 -13.42
CA VAL A 234 1.37 -0.38 -12.68
C VAL A 234 1.63 -1.62 -13.55
N THR A 235 1.28 -2.79 -13.08
CA THR A 235 1.70 -4.09 -13.67
C THR A 235 1.46 -4.19 -15.18
N ARG A 236 0.22 -3.96 -15.64
CA ARG A 236 -0.17 -4.19 -17.05
C ARG A 236 0.55 -3.24 -18.00
N GLU A 237 0.59 -1.98 -17.63
CA GLU A 237 1.22 -0.92 -18.42
C GLU A 237 2.74 -1.09 -18.50
N THR A 238 3.37 -1.52 -17.40
CA THR A 238 4.79 -1.90 -17.39
C THR A 238 5.08 -2.96 -18.44
N ILE A 239 4.26 -4.03 -18.45
CA ILE A 239 4.41 -5.14 -19.41
C ILE A 239 4.17 -4.66 -20.85
N GLY A 240 3.12 -3.84 -21.05
CA GLY A 240 2.77 -3.32 -22.37
C GLY A 240 3.85 -2.42 -22.97
N ILE A 241 4.42 -1.52 -22.17
CA ILE A 241 5.52 -0.65 -22.61
C ILE A 241 6.77 -1.47 -22.96
N MET A 242 7.13 -2.43 -22.11
CA MET A 242 8.27 -3.32 -22.38
C MET A 242 8.06 -4.17 -23.62
N ALA A 243 6.85 -4.66 -23.87
CA ALA A 243 6.51 -5.39 -25.08
C ALA A 243 6.67 -4.54 -26.34
N GLU A 244 6.24 -3.26 -26.32
CA GLU A 244 6.44 -2.34 -27.43
C GLU A 244 7.92 -1.99 -27.66
N VAL A 245 8.72 -1.80 -26.59
CA VAL A 245 10.18 -1.62 -26.71
C VAL A 245 10.82 -2.82 -27.38
N LYS A 246 10.45 -4.05 -26.97
CA LYS A 246 10.97 -5.29 -27.55
C LYS A 246 10.53 -5.48 -29.02
N LYS A 247 9.27 -5.22 -29.33
CA LYS A 247 8.70 -5.29 -30.69
C LYS A 247 9.44 -4.37 -31.68
N LEU A 248 9.91 -3.21 -31.21
CA LEU A 248 10.70 -2.28 -32.00
C LEU A 248 12.19 -2.69 -32.13
N GLY A 249 12.61 -3.82 -31.56
CA GLY A 249 14.01 -4.23 -31.50
C GLY A 249 14.93 -3.16 -30.85
N TRP A 250 14.39 -2.39 -29.90
CA TRP A 250 15.13 -1.26 -29.31
C TRP A 250 16.01 -1.72 -28.13
N ASN A 251 17.09 -2.40 -28.45
CA ASN A 251 17.94 -3.12 -27.48
C ASN A 251 18.90 -2.23 -26.68
N ASN A 252 19.12 -0.99 -27.10
CA ASN A 252 20.06 -0.06 -26.47
C ASN A 252 19.39 0.93 -25.50
N VAL A 253 18.06 0.88 -25.35
CA VAL A 253 17.33 1.68 -24.35
C VAL A 253 17.22 0.94 -23.04
N ARG A 254 17.38 1.66 -21.92
CA ARG A 254 17.07 1.14 -20.57
C ARG A 254 15.70 1.63 -20.14
N VAL A 255 15.00 0.79 -19.40
CA VAL A 255 13.68 1.14 -18.84
C VAL A 255 13.72 0.94 -17.33
N LEU A 256 13.34 1.98 -16.57
CA LEU A 256 13.27 1.96 -15.11
C LEU A 256 11.82 2.14 -14.65
N THR A 257 11.33 1.24 -13.81
CA THR A 257 10.03 1.36 -13.11
C THR A 257 10.21 1.52 -11.59
N GLY A 258 9.18 2.06 -10.93
CA GLY A 258 9.09 2.11 -9.46
C GLY A 258 8.34 0.92 -8.85
N ASN A 259 8.06 1.00 -7.55
CA ASN A 259 7.37 -0.05 -6.77
C ASN A 259 6.16 -0.71 -7.48
N PRO A 260 5.21 0.03 -8.07
CA PRO A 260 4.02 -0.60 -8.66
C PRO A 260 4.32 -1.47 -9.89
N GLY A 261 5.43 -1.22 -10.58
CA GLY A 261 5.90 -2.02 -11.71
C GLY A 261 7.00 -3.03 -11.36
N ARG A 262 7.62 -2.93 -10.17
CA ARG A 262 8.64 -3.85 -9.66
C ARG A 262 7.99 -4.93 -8.80
N THR A 263 7.32 -5.88 -9.43
CA THR A 263 6.54 -6.92 -8.75
C THR A 263 6.78 -8.30 -9.37
N GLY A 264 6.53 -9.36 -8.61
CA GLY A 264 6.60 -10.75 -9.09
C GLY A 264 5.57 -11.03 -10.17
N ILE A 265 4.39 -10.40 -10.09
CA ILE A 265 3.34 -10.56 -11.11
C ILE A 265 3.75 -9.98 -12.48
N VAL A 266 4.60 -8.93 -12.49
CA VAL A 266 5.19 -8.41 -13.74
C VAL A 266 6.07 -9.47 -14.41
N LEU A 267 6.85 -10.24 -13.64
CA LEU A 267 7.64 -11.36 -14.18
C LEU A 267 6.74 -12.47 -14.70
N GLN A 268 5.75 -12.87 -13.90
CA GLN A 268 4.87 -13.99 -14.22
C GLN A 268 4.07 -13.76 -15.51
N LEU A 269 3.52 -12.57 -15.70
CA LEU A 269 2.71 -12.21 -16.85
C LEU A 269 3.53 -11.68 -18.03
N GLY A 270 4.59 -10.93 -17.78
CA GLY A 270 5.44 -10.30 -18.80
C GLY A 270 6.43 -11.26 -19.43
N LYS A 271 6.87 -12.30 -18.70
CA LYS A 271 7.82 -13.30 -19.16
C LYS A 271 9.03 -12.62 -19.85
N ASP A 272 9.42 -13.13 -21.02
CA ASP A 272 10.54 -12.59 -21.80
C ASP A 272 10.35 -11.12 -22.24
N ASN A 273 9.13 -10.58 -22.22
CA ASN A 273 8.93 -9.18 -22.61
C ASN A 273 9.53 -8.19 -21.59
N VAL A 274 9.68 -8.60 -20.34
CA VAL A 274 10.20 -7.72 -19.28
C VAL A 274 11.67 -7.98 -18.94
N GLU A 275 12.34 -8.87 -19.71
CA GLU A 275 13.78 -9.09 -19.55
C GLU A 275 14.56 -7.78 -19.75
N GLY A 276 15.51 -7.50 -18.83
CA GLY A 276 16.29 -6.27 -18.83
C GLY A 276 15.64 -5.05 -18.15
N LEU A 277 14.36 -5.13 -17.74
CA LEU A 277 13.69 -4.07 -17.00
C LEU A 277 14.40 -3.77 -15.67
N TYR A 278 14.66 -2.50 -15.39
CA TYR A 278 15.16 -2.05 -14.09
C TYR A 278 13.99 -1.68 -13.20
N GLY A 279 14.13 -1.95 -11.89
CA GLY A 279 13.15 -1.59 -10.88
C GLY A 279 13.80 -0.92 -9.68
N VAL A 280 13.18 0.12 -9.14
CA VAL A 280 13.50 0.68 -7.83
C VAL A 280 12.40 0.37 -6.85
N GLY A 281 12.74 -0.22 -5.70
CA GLY A 281 11.76 -0.70 -4.73
C GLY A 281 12.19 -0.54 -3.29
N THR A 282 11.23 -0.71 -2.37
CA THR A 282 11.36 -0.39 -0.94
C THR A 282 11.23 -1.61 -0.03
N TRP A 283 11.15 -2.80 -0.60
CA TRP A 283 11.09 -4.07 0.11
C TRP A 283 11.84 -5.17 -0.66
N ARG A 284 12.24 -6.22 0.05
CA ARG A 284 12.85 -7.40 -0.57
C ARG A 284 11.84 -8.19 -1.37
N LEU A 285 12.28 -8.67 -2.51
CA LEU A 285 11.49 -9.61 -3.33
C LEU A 285 11.89 -11.03 -2.97
N PHE A 286 10.93 -11.79 -2.50
CA PHE A 286 11.09 -13.22 -2.21
C PHE A 286 10.22 -14.06 -3.13
N THR A 287 10.67 -15.27 -3.37
CA THR A 287 9.94 -16.31 -4.08
C THR A 287 9.72 -17.50 -3.13
N PRO A 288 8.88 -18.48 -3.49
CA PRO A 288 8.69 -19.68 -2.69
C PRO A 288 10.00 -20.46 -2.37
N THR A 289 11.05 -20.24 -3.17
CA THR A 289 12.34 -20.91 -3.01
C THR A 289 13.46 -20.00 -2.52
N SER A 290 13.20 -18.69 -2.37
CA SER A 290 14.19 -17.71 -1.90
C SER A 290 13.83 -17.16 -0.51
N GLY A 291 14.81 -16.56 0.14
CA GLY A 291 14.66 -15.98 1.46
C GLY A 291 14.88 -16.95 2.62
N PRO A 292 14.73 -16.46 3.86
CA PRO A 292 14.89 -17.27 5.06
C PRO A 292 13.75 -18.29 5.23
N GLU A 293 14.01 -19.36 5.99
CA GLU A 293 13.04 -20.46 6.18
C GLU A 293 11.64 -20.02 6.63
N PRO A 294 11.45 -19.02 7.52
CA PRO A 294 10.11 -18.54 7.86
C PRO A 294 9.33 -17.99 6.66
N VAL A 295 10.02 -17.34 5.72
CA VAL A 295 9.39 -16.82 4.49
C VAL A 295 9.00 -17.95 3.54
N LYS A 296 9.87 -18.94 3.34
CA LYS A 296 9.54 -20.14 2.53
C LYS A 296 8.36 -20.91 3.12
N ALA A 297 8.36 -21.10 4.44
CA ALA A 297 7.24 -21.74 5.15
C ALA A 297 5.94 -20.94 4.98
N TRP A 298 6.02 -19.59 5.04
CA TRP A 298 4.87 -18.73 4.79
C TRP A 298 4.30 -18.94 3.38
N PHE A 299 5.13 -18.95 2.33
CA PHE A 299 4.70 -19.22 0.96
C PHE A 299 4.00 -20.59 0.84
N ALA A 300 4.57 -21.63 1.46
CA ALA A 300 3.99 -22.97 1.46
C ALA A 300 2.63 -23.00 2.17
N ASN A 301 2.47 -22.30 3.29
CA ASN A 301 1.21 -22.23 4.04
C ASN A 301 0.15 -21.41 3.30
N TYR A 302 0.54 -20.33 2.62
CA TYR A 302 -0.36 -19.55 1.76
C TYR A 302 -0.99 -20.42 0.67
N LYS A 303 -0.17 -21.22 -0.05
CA LYS A 303 -0.66 -22.15 -1.10
C LYS A 303 -1.63 -23.22 -0.58
N LYS A 304 -1.52 -23.64 0.68
CA LYS A 304 -2.49 -24.57 1.29
C LYS A 304 -3.84 -23.92 1.56
N LYS A 305 -3.86 -22.58 1.75
CA LYS A 305 -5.04 -21.85 2.18
C LYS A 305 -5.78 -21.15 1.04
N PHE A 306 -5.06 -20.69 0.02
CA PHE A 306 -5.61 -19.88 -1.06
C PHE A 306 -5.31 -20.49 -2.44
N THR A 307 -6.18 -20.20 -3.41
CA THR A 307 -6.09 -20.74 -4.77
C THR A 307 -5.18 -19.93 -5.69
N ASN A 308 -4.96 -18.64 -5.40
CA ASN A 308 -4.01 -17.83 -6.15
C ASN A 308 -2.57 -18.08 -5.71
N GLU A 309 -1.62 -17.89 -6.62
CA GLU A 309 -0.20 -17.99 -6.27
C GLU A 309 0.20 -16.88 -5.29
N PRO A 310 0.99 -17.21 -4.25
CA PRO A 310 1.55 -16.21 -3.35
C PRO A 310 2.61 -15.37 -4.06
N ASP A 311 2.59 -14.07 -3.77
CA ASP A 311 3.56 -13.11 -4.26
C ASP A 311 4.05 -12.18 -3.13
N GLU A 312 4.94 -11.26 -3.46
CA GLU A 312 5.47 -10.28 -2.50
C GLU A 312 4.40 -9.33 -1.96
N ASN A 313 3.34 -9.04 -2.73
CA ASN A 313 2.24 -8.19 -2.28
C ASN A 313 1.45 -8.87 -1.16
N ALA A 314 1.22 -10.18 -1.29
CA ALA A 314 0.59 -10.97 -0.24
C ALA A 314 1.47 -11.01 1.03
N LEU A 315 2.79 -11.21 0.88
CA LEU A 315 3.72 -11.22 2.00
C LEU A 315 3.84 -9.84 2.67
N LEU A 316 3.85 -8.77 1.87
CA LEU A 316 3.91 -7.39 2.37
C LEU A 316 2.62 -7.01 3.12
N ALA A 317 1.46 -7.34 2.56
CA ALA A 317 0.17 -7.12 3.22
C ALA A 317 0.06 -7.91 4.54
N TYR A 318 0.57 -9.15 4.55
CA TYR A 318 0.70 -9.94 5.76
C TYR A 318 1.59 -9.25 6.80
N ALA A 319 2.77 -8.76 6.40
CA ALA A 319 3.71 -8.10 7.30
C ALA A 319 3.15 -6.80 7.90
N TYR A 320 2.47 -5.97 7.10
CA TYR A 320 1.78 -4.79 7.61
C TYR A 320 0.63 -5.15 8.55
N THR A 321 -0.14 -6.18 8.22
CA THR A 321 -1.22 -6.66 9.10
C THR A 321 -0.67 -7.23 10.41
N ASP A 322 0.49 -7.89 10.38
CA ASP A 322 1.18 -8.36 11.59
C ASP A 322 1.59 -7.21 12.51
N MET A 323 2.12 -6.12 11.96
CA MET A 323 2.41 -4.91 12.73
C MET A 323 1.15 -4.36 13.38
N PHE A 324 0.05 -4.29 12.64
CA PHE A 324 -1.23 -3.81 13.15
C PHE A 324 -1.77 -4.71 14.28
N VAL A 325 -1.75 -6.03 14.10
CA VAL A 325 -2.16 -7.00 15.12
C VAL A 325 -1.31 -6.85 16.40
N LYS A 326 0.01 -6.72 16.26
CA LYS A 326 0.92 -6.46 17.40
C LYS A 326 0.60 -5.14 18.10
N ALA A 327 0.26 -4.10 17.34
CA ALA A 327 -0.12 -2.82 17.92
C ALA A 327 -1.45 -2.89 18.69
N VAL A 328 -2.44 -3.62 18.17
CA VAL A 328 -3.70 -3.88 18.87
C VAL A 328 -3.46 -4.68 20.15
N GLN A 329 -2.58 -5.69 20.11
CA GLN A 329 -2.18 -6.44 21.31
C GLN A 329 -1.54 -5.55 22.37
N GLY A 330 -0.59 -4.72 21.96
CA GLY A 330 0.14 -3.81 22.83
C GLY A 330 -0.69 -2.65 23.39
N ALA A 331 -1.76 -2.26 22.69
CA ALA A 331 -2.71 -1.24 23.17
C ALA A 331 -3.56 -1.70 24.35
N GLY A 332 -3.64 -3.02 24.60
CA GLY A 332 -4.31 -3.59 25.76
C GLY A 332 -5.83 -3.79 25.57
N LYS A 333 -6.52 -4.13 26.68
CA LYS A 333 -7.93 -4.51 26.65
C LYS A 333 -8.87 -3.35 26.35
N ASP A 334 -8.59 -2.16 26.89
CA ASP A 334 -9.36 -0.94 26.64
C ASP A 334 -8.89 -0.30 25.33
N LEU A 335 -9.26 -0.92 24.22
CA LEU A 335 -8.78 -0.60 22.89
C LEU A 335 -9.38 0.72 22.38
N THR A 336 -8.50 1.66 21.99
CA THR A 336 -8.84 2.91 21.28
C THR A 336 -7.85 3.14 20.15
N ALA A 337 -8.24 3.92 19.14
CA ALA A 337 -7.36 4.29 18.03
C ALA A 337 -6.08 4.99 18.53
N ASP A 338 -6.19 5.88 19.50
CA ASP A 338 -5.05 6.60 20.09
C ASP A 338 -4.05 5.67 20.79
N LYS A 339 -4.53 4.64 21.50
CA LYS A 339 -3.64 3.66 22.16
C LYS A 339 -2.88 2.83 21.12
N VAL A 340 -3.53 2.42 20.03
CA VAL A 340 -2.88 1.73 18.93
C VAL A 340 -1.87 2.65 18.24
N ALA A 341 -2.26 3.89 17.95
CA ALA A 341 -1.38 4.89 17.38
C ALA A 341 -0.13 5.12 18.25
N LYS A 342 -0.31 5.28 19.57
CA LYS A 342 0.79 5.43 20.50
C LYS A 342 1.72 4.22 20.51
N TYR A 343 1.18 3.00 20.47
CA TYR A 343 2.00 1.80 20.40
C TYR A 343 2.83 1.75 19.12
N LEU A 344 2.23 2.07 17.96
CA LEU A 344 2.93 2.17 16.69
C LEU A 344 4.09 3.19 16.75
N GLN A 345 3.88 4.35 17.35
CA GLN A 345 4.87 5.42 17.47
C GLN A 345 6.04 5.10 18.40
N THR A 346 5.84 4.23 19.39
CA THR A 346 6.83 3.97 20.45
C THR A 346 7.53 2.62 20.33
N ASN A 347 7.14 1.79 19.37
CA ASN A 347 7.71 0.47 19.17
C ASN A 347 8.34 0.32 17.79
N SER A 348 9.16 -0.71 17.65
CA SER A 348 9.79 -1.10 16.39
C SER A 348 9.28 -2.46 15.92
N PHE A 349 9.34 -2.66 14.61
CA PHE A 349 8.80 -3.83 13.93
C PHE A 349 9.84 -4.45 13.00
N GLU A 350 9.93 -5.76 13.03
CA GLU A 350 10.82 -6.53 12.17
C GLU A 350 10.01 -7.53 11.35
N HIS A 351 10.35 -7.61 10.07
CA HIS A 351 9.91 -8.67 9.20
C HIS A 351 10.95 -8.87 8.09
N PRO A 352 11.23 -10.10 7.63
CA PRO A 352 12.26 -10.35 6.61
C PRO A 352 12.09 -9.58 5.30
N ILE A 353 10.86 -9.18 4.95
CA ILE A 353 10.57 -8.41 3.74
C ILE A 353 11.12 -6.98 3.79
N PHE A 354 11.31 -6.42 4.98
CA PHE A 354 11.90 -5.09 5.15
C PHE A 354 13.41 -5.17 5.13
N TYR A 355 14.05 -4.09 4.70
CA TYR A 355 15.51 -4.02 4.65
C TYR A 355 16.15 -3.91 6.03
N ASP A 356 15.41 -3.32 6.98
CA ASP A 356 15.84 -3.10 8.36
C ASP A 356 14.64 -3.12 9.31
N ARG A 357 14.90 -3.03 10.62
CA ARG A 357 13.89 -2.80 11.65
C ARG A 357 13.21 -1.47 11.38
N GLN A 358 11.90 -1.46 11.37
CA GLN A 358 11.07 -0.29 11.09
C GLN A 358 10.54 0.35 12.36
N THR A 359 10.55 1.67 12.40
CA THR A 359 9.86 2.50 13.38
C THR A 359 8.94 3.49 12.66
N PHE A 360 8.13 4.25 13.40
CA PHE A 360 7.32 5.32 12.83
C PHE A 360 7.81 6.67 13.35
N LYS A 361 8.44 7.46 12.48
CA LYS A 361 8.84 8.83 12.75
C LYS A 361 7.84 9.78 12.10
N GLY A 362 7.12 10.57 12.91
CA GLY A 362 6.02 11.38 12.40
C GLY A 362 4.97 10.53 11.65
N ASN A 363 4.67 9.33 12.19
CA ASN A 363 3.74 8.35 11.61
C ASN A 363 4.12 7.85 10.21
N HIS A 364 5.39 7.92 9.85
CA HIS A 364 5.93 7.39 8.61
C HIS A 364 7.09 6.43 8.89
N PHE A 365 7.26 5.39 8.06
CA PHE A 365 8.35 4.43 8.22
C PHE A 365 9.71 5.11 8.24
N ASP A 366 10.56 4.68 9.18
CA ASP A 366 11.95 5.08 9.33
C ASP A 366 12.78 3.87 9.78
N PRO A 367 13.90 3.53 9.15
CA PRO A 367 14.53 4.24 8.02
C PRO A 367 13.88 3.94 6.66
N GLU A 368 13.94 4.92 5.77
CA GLU A 368 13.55 4.76 4.38
C GLU A 368 14.72 4.18 3.56
N TYR A 369 14.50 3.00 2.97
CA TYR A 369 15.47 2.37 2.07
C TYR A 369 14.87 2.08 0.71
N VAL A 370 15.71 2.15 -0.31
CA VAL A 370 15.42 1.70 -1.67
C VAL A 370 16.51 0.75 -2.15
N GLU A 371 16.18 -0.14 -3.07
CA GLU A 371 17.08 -1.06 -3.74
C GLU A 371 16.81 -1.03 -5.23
N ILE A 372 17.85 -1.18 -6.04
CA ILE A 372 17.74 -1.25 -7.49
C ILE A 372 17.91 -2.72 -7.89
N ASP A 373 16.97 -3.19 -8.69
CA ASP A 373 16.99 -4.52 -9.28
C ASP A 373 16.94 -4.45 -10.80
N GLN A 374 17.27 -5.55 -11.44
CA GLN A 374 17.06 -5.76 -12.86
C GLN A 374 16.48 -7.16 -13.11
N VAL A 375 15.57 -7.27 -14.06
CA VAL A 375 15.09 -8.56 -14.51
C VAL A 375 16.21 -9.23 -15.32
N LYS A 376 16.67 -10.39 -14.83
CA LYS A 376 17.70 -11.22 -15.44
C LYS A 376 17.30 -12.68 -15.37
N GLY A 377 17.18 -13.33 -16.52
CA GLY A 377 16.77 -14.73 -16.61
C GLY A 377 15.39 -14.97 -16.01
N GLY A 378 14.46 -14.02 -16.18
CA GLY A 378 13.09 -14.09 -15.68
C GLY A 378 12.93 -13.84 -14.18
N ALA A 379 13.97 -13.34 -13.48
CA ALA A 379 13.93 -13.04 -12.06
C ALA A 379 14.44 -11.63 -11.75
N TRP A 380 13.86 -10.96 -10.73
CA TRP A 380 14.44 -9.75 -10.18
C TRP A 380 15.77 -10.07 -9.50
N THR A 381 16.83 -9.44 -9.95
CA THR A 381 18.19 -9.60 -9.44
C THR A 381 18.69 -8.26 -8.90
N SER A 382 19.06 -8.25 -7.64
CA SER A 382 19.53 -7.04 -6.95
C SER A 382 20.85 -6.55 -7.55
N LEU A 383 20.91 -5.27 -7.86
CA LEU A 383 22.13 -4.59 -8.37
C LEU A 383 22.82 -3.78 -7.28
N THR A 384 22.11 -3.41 -6.21
CA THR A 384 22.65 -2.61 -5.11
C THR A 384 22.34 -3.27 -3.77
N LYS A 385 23.04 -2.83 -2.73
CA LYS A 385 22.53 -2.96 -1.36
C LYS A 385 21.43 -1.92 -1.14
N PRO A 386 20.58 -2.08 -0.11
CA PRO A 386 19.63 -1.05 0.28
C PRO A 386 20.32 0.29 0.53
N MET A 387 19.80 1.37 -0.07
CA MET A 387 20.31 2.74 -0.01
C MET A 387 19.27 3.65 0.64
N LYS A 388 19.71 4.73 1.32
CA LYS A 388 18.85 5.81 1.83
C LYS A 388 18.71 6.92 0.81
#